data_da36d493f209a4566cb20876a9d5e8a2
#
_entry.id   da36d493f209a4566cb20876a9d5e8a2
#
_cell.length_a   1.000
_cell.length_b   1.000
_cell.length_c   1.000
_cell.angle_alpha   90.00
_cell.angle_beta   90.00
_cell.angle_gamma   90.00
#
_symmetry.space_group_name_H-M   'P 1'
#
loop_
_entity.id
_entity.type
_entity.pdbx_description
1 polymer ?
#
loop_
_entity_poly.entity_id
_entity_poly.type
_entity_poly.pdbx_seq_one_letter_code
_entity_poly.pdbx_strand_id
1 'polypeptide(L)'
;MITSIRQVRKAKKLTLADVAERCDPPTTPQTIGRLETGTRTVSISWLNRIAGALGVEAQDLVTLPAQTNLPVAAILSNDGTHAPRYPQNVSPPRSNPAAIALLVDTSLGEYRAGDEIWCEKLSPDDYAAALNRDVLVPRPAGRFIFGRMIGRDGTKLQILPLEGGAKQQIVEDASWIAVASRLVRGL
;
A
#
# COMPACT_ATOMS: atom_id res chain seq x y z
N MET A 1 6.00 14.31 -4.70
CA MET A 1 5.54 14.79 -3.38
C MET A 1 4.97 16.17 -3.63
N ILE A 2 3.69 16.37 -3.39
CA ILE A 2 3.05 17.69 -3.50
C ILE A 2 3.17 18.31 -2.11
N THR A 3 3.73 19.52 -2.03
CA THR A 3 3.90 20.22 -0.77
C THR A 3 2.85 21.31 -0.62
N SER A 4 2.33 21.50 0.59
CA SER A 4 1.38 22.56 0.96
C SER A 4 2.07 23.83 1.50
N ILE A 5 3.39 23.94 1.32
CA ILE A 5 4.21 25.06 1.84
C ILE A 5 3.58 26.41 1.52
N ARG A 6 3.22 26.63 0.24
CA ARG A 6 2.61 27.90 -0.21
C ARG A 6 1.25 28.17 0.47
N GLN A 7 0.45 27.13 0.67
CA GLN A 7 -0.88 27.25 1.29
C GLN A 7 -0.74 27.65 2.76
N VAL A 8 0.12 26.93 3.50
CA VAL A 8 0.37 27.20 4.93
C VAL A 8 0.99 28.58 5.12
N ARG A 9 1.98 28.96 4.30
CA ARG A 9 2.56 30.31 4.34
C ARG A 9 1.50 31.40 4.15
N LYS A 10 0.66 31.27 3.11
CA LYS A 10 -0.41 32.24 2.84
C LYS A 10 -1.46 32.30 3.95
N ALA A 11 -1.83 31.16 4.52
CA ALA A 11 -2.76 31.11 5.67
C ALA A 11 -2.21 31.87 6.88
N LYS A 12 -0.89 31.85 7.06
CA LYS A 12 -0.20 32.61 8.12
C LYS A 12 0.15 34.07 7.71
N LYS A 13 -0.28 34.47 6.52
CA LYS A 13 -0.04 35.86 5.97
C LYS A 13 1.45 36.22 5.89
N LEU A 14 2.33 35.26 5.70
CA LEU A 14 3.77 35.46 5.59
C LEU A 14 4.19 35.65 4.13
N THR A 15 5.19 36.52 3.91
CA THR A 15 5.86 36.67 2.61
C THR A 15 6.94 35.60 2.42
N LEU A 16 7.47 35.46 1.22
CA LEU A 16 8.62 34.58 0.96
C LEU A 16 9.87 35.06 1.72
N ALA A 17 10.01 36.38 1.92
CA ALA A 17 11.10 36.95 2.67
C ALA A 17 11.03 36.61 4.16
N ASP A 18 9.84 36.71 4.76
CA ASP A 18 9.63 36.35 6.17
C ASP A 18 9.99 34.92 6.46
N VAL A 19 9.59 33.98 5.58
CA VAL A 19 9.93 32.57 5.75
C VAL A 19 11.41 32.31 5.54
N ALA A 20 12.03 32.97 4.57
CA ALA A 20 13.46 32.84 4.30
C ALA A 20 14.34 33.31 5.47
N GLU A 21 13.96 34.43 6.10
CA GLU A 21 14.64 34.99 7.28
C GLU A 21 14.48 34.10 8.52
N ARG A 22 13.27 33.53 8.73
CA ARG A 22 12.96 32.66 9.87
C ARG A 22 13.54 31.23 9.76
N CYS A 23 14.04 30.85 8.59
CA CYS A 23 14.72 29.59 8.43
C CYS A 23 16.04 29.57 9.21
N ASP A 24 16.40 28.45 9.80
CA ASP A 24 17.69 28.24 10.44
C ASP A 24 18.50 27.13 9.72
N PRO A 25 19.64 27.47 9.10
CA PRO A 25 20.19 28.80 8.83
C PRO A 25 19.33 29.61 7.84
N PRO A 26 19.37 30.96 7.85
CA PRO A 26 18.60 31.79 6.94
C PRO A 26 18.84 31.47 5.45
N THR A 27 17.85 31.75 4.60
CA THR A 27 17.91 31.45 3.16
C THR A 27 17.39 32.64 2.33
N THR A 28 17.25 32.45 1.02
CA THR A 28 16.75 33.52 0.13
C THR A 28 15.27 33.31 -0.20
N PRO A 29 14.49 34.37 -0.41
CA PRO A 29 13.09 34.26 -0.87
C PRO A 29 12.95 33.48 -2.16
N GLN A 30 13.93 33.58 -3.07
CA GLN A 30 13.95 32.80 -4.31
C GLN A 30 14.05 31.30 -4.07
N THR A 31 14.84 30.89 -3.06
CA THR A 31 14.94 29.47 -2.69
C THR A 31 13.61 28.95 -2.18
N ILE A 32 12.95 29.69 -1.29
CA ILE A 32 11.62 29.31 -0.81
C ILE A 32 10.62 29.24 -1.97
N GLY A 33 10.60 30.21 -2.86
CA GLY A 33 9.74 30.23 -4.05
C GLY A 33 9.94 29.01 -4.95
N ARG A 34 11.20 28.61 -5.19
CA ARG A 34 11.52 27.41 -6.00
C ARG A 34 11.07 26.11 -5.33
N LEU A 35 11.16 26.03 -4.00
CA LEU A 35 10.67 24.89 -3.23
C LEU A 35 9.14 24.81 -3.23
N GLU A 36 8.44 25.96 -3.12
CA GLU A 36 6.98 26.05 -3.21
C GLU A 36 6.41 25.67 -4.57
N THR A 37 7.12 26.03 -5.65
CA THR A 37 6.67 25.76 -7.03
C THR A 37 7.12 24.41 -7.55
N GLY A 38 7.87 23.63 -6.76
CA GLY A 38 8.39 22.35 -7.20
C GLY A 38 9.54 22.41 -8.22
N THR A 39 10.02 23.62 -8.55
CA THR A 39 11.18 23.81 -9.43
C THR A 39 12.47 23.27 -8.80
N ARG A 40 12.47 23.12 -7.48
CA ARG A 40 13.52 22.46 -6.71
C ARG A 40 12.91 21.39 -5.82
N THR A 41 13.56 20.22 -5.77
CA THR A 41 13.15 19.10 -4.92
C THR A 41 13.24 19.48 -3.45
N VAL A 42 12.16 19.24 -2.70
CA VAL A 42 12.11 19.44 -1.25
C VAL A 42 12.68 18.20 -0.58
N SER A 43 13.85 18.31 0.03
CA SER A 43 14.41 17.25 0.89
C SER A 43 13.77 17.30 2.28
N ILE A 44 13.92 16.23 3.05
CA ILE A 44 13.44 16.17 4.46
C ILE A 44 14.06 17.32 5.29
N SER A 45 15.34 17.63 5.05
CA SER A 45 16.03 18.72 5.71
C SER A 45 15.36 20.08 5.40
N TRP A 46 15.00 20.34 4.13
CA TRP A 46 14.28 21.54 3.76
C TRP A 46 12.86 21.58 4.34
N LEU A 47 12.19 20.43 4.39
CA LEU A 47 10.84 20.32 4.95
C LEU A 47 10.83 20.71 6.42
N ASN A 48 11.73 20.14 7.22
CA ASN A 48 11.86 20.44 8.65
C ASN A 48 12.20 21.92 8.91
N ARG A 49 13.10 22.46 8.12
CA ARG A 49 13.56 23.85 8.21
C ARG A 49 12.44 24.84 7.92
N ILE A 50 11.64 24.57 6.86
CA ILE A 50 10.49 25.41 6.51
C ILE A 50 9.36 25.25 7.52
N ALA A 51 9.13 24.05 8.03
CA ALA A 51 8.16 23.77 9.09
C ALA A 51 8.46 24.59 10.34
N GLY A 52 9.72 24.60 10.78
CA GLY A 52 10.19 25.43 11.90
C GLY A 52 9.97 26.92 11.63
N ALA A 53 10.31 27.43 10.45
CA ALA A 53 10.09 28.83 10.05
C ALA A 53 8.61 29.22 10.03
N LEU A 54 7.73 28.27 9.68
CA LEU A 54 6.27 28.46 9.63
C LEU A 54 5.59 28.20 10.98
N GLY A 55 6.30 27.59 11.97
CA GLY A 55 5.73 27.17 13.25
C GLY A 55 4.63 26.13 13.07
N VAL A 56 4.91 25.08 12.31
CA VAL A 56 4.04 23.93 12.06
C VAL A 56 4.88 22.64 12.07
N GLU A 57 4.24 21.48 12.12
CA GLU A 57 4.92 20.22 11.96
C GLU A 57 5.25 19.94 10.49
N ALA A 58 6.36 19.23 10.23
CA ALA A 58 6.78 18.90 8.85
C ALA A 58 5.74 18.11 8.08
N GLN A 59 4.95 17.27 8.77
CA GLN A 59 3.85 16.51 8.19
C GLN A 59 2.73 17.39 7.64
N ASP A 60 2.49 18.59 8.20
CA ASP A 60 1.46 19.52 7.75
C ASP A 60 1.84 20.17 6.41
N LEU A 61 3.12 20.14 6.07
CA LEU A 61 3.65 20.64 4.80
C LEU A 61 3.65 19.60 3.68
N VAL A 62 3.27 18.35 3.96
CA VAL A 62 3.22 17.27 2.99
C VAL A 62 1.76 16.96 2.66
N THR A 63 1.35 17.26 1.44
CA THR A 63 0.07 16.77 0.93
C THR A 63 0.30 15.38 0.36
N LEU A 64 -0.14 14.36 1.10
CA LEU A 64 -0.31 13.04 0.50
C LEU A 64 -1.42 13.17 -0.54
N PRO A 65 -1.29 12.58 -1.74
CA PRO A 65 -2.38 12.56 -2.69
C PRO A 65 -3.61 12.02 -1.96
N ALA A 66 -4.67 12.83 -1.91
CA ALA A 66 -5.93 12.40 -1.32
C ALA A 66 -6.36 11.11 -2.03
N GLN A 67 -6.65 10.07 -1.27
CA GLN A 67 -7.29 8.90 -1.86
C GLN A 67 -8.63 9.37 -2.39
N THR A 68 -8.75 9.35 -3.70
CA THR A 68 -10.03 9.66 -4.34
C THR A 68 -10.96 8.48 -4.09
N ASN A 69 -11.83 8.62 -3.09
CA ASN A 69 -12.91 7.67 -2.92
C ASN A 69 -13.81 7.71 -4.16
N LEU A 70 -14.18 6.56 -4.65
CA LEU A 70 -15.10 6.44 -5.78
C LEU A 70 -16.53 6.41 -5.25
N PRO A 71 -17.41 7.33 -5.66
CA PRO A 71 -18.81 7.27 -5.27
C PRO A 71 -19.48 6.04 -5.89
N VAL A 72 -20.24 5.32 -5.09
CA VAL A 72 -21.03 4.17 -5.56
C VAL A 72 -22.26 4.71 -6.29
N ALA A 73 -22.29 4.59 -7.59
CA ALA A 73 -23.42 5.00 -8.43
C ALA A 73 -24.59 4.02 -8.34
N ALA A 74 -24.30 2.71 -8.26
CA ALA A 74 -25.31 1.66 -8.24
C ALA A 74 -24.79 0.40 -7.51
N ILE A 75 -25.73 -0.37 -6.99
CA ILE A 75 -25.50 -1.70 -6.40
C ILE A 75 -26.08 -2.72 -7.37
N LEU A 76 -25.25 -3.68 -7.78
CA LEU A 76 -25.66 -4.83 -8.60
C LEU A 76 -26.02 -5.98 -7.66
N SER A 77 -27.23 -6.52 -7.77
CA SER A 77 -27.73 -7.66 -7.02
C SER A 77 -28.40 -8.68 -7.94
N ASN A 78 -28.82 -9.80 -7.38
CA ASN A 78 -29.55 -10.84 -8.14
C ASN A 78 -30.90 -10.32 -8.68
N ASP A 79 -31.49 -9.30 -8.04
CA ASP A 79 -32.77 -8.69 -8.41
C ASP A 79 -32.58 -7.51 -9.41
N GLY A 80 -31.36 -7.30 -9.88
CA GLY A 80 -31.02 -6.23 -10.80
C GLY A 80 -30.14 -5.14 -10.20
N THR A 81 -30.08 -4.00 -10.89
CA THR A 81 -29.21 -2.87 -10.50
C THR A 81 -30.07 -1.74 -9.92
N HIS A 82 -29.71 -1.24 -8.75
CA HIS A 82 -30.43 -0.15 -8.07
C HIS A 82 -29.48 0.85 -7.40
N ALA A 83 -29.94 2.07 -7.19
CA ALA A 83 -29.16 3.09 -6.48
C ALA A 83 -29.00 2.73 -5.00
N PRO A 84 -27.88 3.07 -4.37
CA PRO A 84 -27.70 2.89 -2.93
C PRO A 84 -28.72 3.78 -2.17
N ARG A 85 -29.28 3.26 -1.09
CA ARG A 85 -30.25 4.00 -0.23
C ARG A 85 -29.62 5.23 0.43
N TYR A 86 -28.32 5.18 0.69
CA TYR A 86 -27.53 6.28 1.26
C TYR A 86 -26.25 6.44 0.42
N PRO A 87 -25.71 7.65 0.31
CA PRO A 87 -24.43 7.87 -0.37
C PRO A 87 -23.34 6.97 0.21
N GLN A 88 -22.70 6.19 -0.66
CA GLN A 88 -21.61 5.27 -0.31
C GLN A 88 -20.40 5.58 -1.16
N ASN A 89 -19.21 5.34 -0.61
CA ASN A 89 -17.95 5.47 -1.33
C ASN A 89 -17.14 4.20 -1.19
N VAL A 90 -16.44 3.84 -2.24
CA VAL A 90 -15.42 2.79 -2.25
C VAL A 90 -14.05 3.46 -2.21
N SER A 91 -13.24 3.07 -1.25
CA SER A 91 -11.85 3.51 -1.17
C SER A 91 -10.96 2.57 -1.98
N PRO A 92 -10.06 3.10 -2.84
CA PRO A 92 -9.07 2.27 -3.49
C PRO A 92 -8.25 1.49 -2.47
N PRO A 93 -7.91 0.23 -2.76
CA PRO A 93 -7.09 -0.57 -1.87
C PRO A 93 -5.70 0.05 -1.66
N ARG A 94 -5.23 0.02 -0.43
CA ARG A 94 -3.83 0.35 -0.09
C ARG A 94 -3.05 -0.93 0.11
N SER A 95 -1.86 -1.00 -0.46
CA SER A 95 -0.92 -2.05 -0.10
C SER A 95 -0.33 -1.75 1.29
N ASN A 96 -0.24 -2.78 2.12
CA ASN A 96 0.60 -2.71 3.32
C ASN A 96 2.07 -2.60 2.86
N PRO A 97 2.91 -1.74 3.47
CA PRO A 97 4.33 -1.65 3.13
C PRO A 97 5.10 -2.97 3.20
N ALA A 98 4.64 -3.91 4.03
CA ALA A 98 5.22 -5.25 4.15
C ALA A 98 4.55 -6.29 3.22
N ALA A 99 3.54 -5.91 2.43
CA ALA A 99 2.89 -6.81 1.49
C ALA A 99 3.81 -7.14 0.31
N ILE A 100 3.59 -8.32 -0.25
CA ILE A 100 4.23 -8.76 -1.49
C ILE A 100 3.13 -9.11 -2.50
N ALA A 101 3.45 -9.01 -3.78
CA ALA A 101 2.52 -9.35 -4.85
C ALA A 101 3.02 -10.54 -5.66
N LEU A 102 2.07 -11.35 -6.15
CA LEU A 102 2.29 -12.33 -7.20
C LEU A 102 1.55 -11.85 -8.44
N LEU A 103 2.19 -11.99 -9.59
CA LEU A 103 1.57 -11.83 -10.89
C LEU A 103 1.19 -13.20 -11.43
N VAL A 104 -0.04 -13.35 -11.86
CA VAL A 104 -0.54 -14.59 -12.48
C VAL A 104 -0.27 -14.52 -13.97
N ASP A 105 0.69 -15.30 -14.45
CA ASP A 105 1.05 -15.38 -15.87
C ASP A 105 0.09 -16.28 -16.65
N THR A 106 -0.32 -17.39 -16.04
CA THR A 106 -1.24 -18.36 -16.65
C THR A 106 -2.39 -18.64 -15.70
N SER A 107 -3.61 -18.73 -16.24
CA SER A 107 -4.80 -18.98 -15.41
C SER A 107 -4.72 -20.30 -14.66
N LEU A 108 -5.00 -20.26 -13.35
CA LEU A 108 -4.87 -21.38 -12.44
C LEU A 108 -5.95 -21.33 -11.35
N GLY A 109 -6.83 -22.33 -11.28
CA GLY A 109 -7.94 -22.34 -10.34
C GLY A 109 -8.88 -21.15 -10.56
N GLU A 110 -9.06 -20.33 -9.53
CA GLU A 110 -9.88 -19.10 -9.59
C GLU A 110 -9.12 -17.88 -10.13
N TYR A 111 -7.80 -17.96 -10.23
CA TYR A 111 -6.93 -16.88 -10.67
C TYR A 111 -6.79 -16.89 -12.20
N ARG A 112 -6.86 -15.74 -12.83
CA ARG A 112 -6.74 -15.57 -14.29
C ARG A 112 -5.40 -14.94 -14.65
N ALA A 113 -4.94 -15.21 -15.85
CA ALA A 113 -3.76 -14.53 -16.39
C ALA A 113 -3.94 -13.00 -16.31
N GLY A 114 -2.94 -12.29 -15.82
CA GLY A 114 -2.98 -10.86 -15.57
C GLY A 114 -3.48 -10.44 -14.19
N ASP A 115 -3.97 -11.36 -13.37
CA ASP A 115 -4.33 -11.05 -11.99
C ASP A 115 -3.09 -10.71 -11.15
N GLU A 116 -3.26 -9.78 -10.21
CA GLU A 116 -2.29 -9.51 -9.16
C GLU A 116 -2.85 -10.02 -7.82
N ILE A 117 -2.13 -10.90 -7.15
CA ILE A 117 -2.49 -11.41 -5.83
C ILE A 117 -1.61 -10.71 -4.81
N TRP A 118 -2.22 -9.87 -3.97
CA TRP A 118 -1.51 -9.22 -2.88
C TRP A 118 -1.55 -10.11 -1.65
N CYS A 119 -0.36 -10.32 -1.06
CA CYS A 119 -0.19 -11.22 0.07
C CYS A 119 0.42 -10.48 1.25
N GLU A 120 -0.04 -10.80 2.43
CA GLU A 120 0.49 -10.30 3.70
C GLU A 120 1.40 -11.34 4.33
N LYS A 121 2.62 -10.93 4.67
CA LYS A 121 3.58 -11.81 5.33
C LYS A 121 3.15 -12.09 6.77
N LEU A 122 3.23 -13.35 7.15
CA LEU A 122 3.05 -13.81 8.52
C LEU A 122 4.35 -14.39 9.07
N SER A 123 4.56 -14.20 10.37
CA SER A 123 5.61 -14.86 11.13
C SER A 123 5.16 -16.26 11.57
N PRO A 124 6.09 -17.15 11.97
CA PRO A 124 5.76 -18.51 12.39
C PRO A 124 4.68 -18.63 13.47
N ASP A 125 4.61 -17.66 14.38
CA ASP A 125 3.63 -17.65 15.46
C ASP A 125 2.20 -17.44 14.94
N ASP A 126 2.05 -16.74 13.79
CA ASP A 126 0.77 -16.36 13.21
C ASP A 126 0.26 -17.33 12.13
N TYR A 127 0.99 -18.41 11.85
CA TYR A 127 0.63 -19.32 10.75
C TYR A 127 -0.74 -19.99 10.90
N ALA A 128 -1.28 -20.07 12.11
CA ALA A 128 -2.62 -20.60 12.35
C ALA A 128 -3.70 -19.78 11.62
N ALA A 129 -3.49 -18.50 11.44
CA ALA A 129 -4.42 -17.62 10.72
C ALA A 129 -4.47 -17.88 9.21
N ALA A 130 -3.51 -18.65 8.69
CA ALA A 130 -3.42 -19.01 7.27
C ALA A 130 -4.15 -20.30 6.92
N LEU A 131 -4.70 -21.02 7.90
CA LEU A 131 -5.39 -22.28 7.65
C LEU A 131 -6.60 -22.10 6.71
N ASN A 132 -6.72 -22.97 5.72
CA ASN A 132 -7.72 -22.92 4.64
C ASN A 132 -7.65 -21.64 3.76
N ARG A 133 -6.51 -20.96 3.76
CA ARG A 133 -6.27 -19.80 2.88
C ARG A 133 -5.15 -20.11 1.89
N ASP A 134 -5.13 -19.39 0.77
CA ASP A 134 -4.06 -19.51 -0.19
C ASP A 134 -2.84 -18.74 0.30
N VAL A 135 -1.69 -19.38 0.23
CA VAL A 135 -0.43 -18.88 0.78
C VAL A 135 0.71 -19.05 -0.20
N LEU A 136 1.63 -18.07 -0.19
CA LEU A 136 2.94 -18.18 -0.80
C LEU A 136 3.93 -18.60 0.26
N VAL A 137 4.67 -19.69 -0.01
CA VAL A 137 5.67 -20.23 0.89
C VAL A 137 7.02 -20.28 0.19
N PRO A 138 8.08 -19.68 0.76
CA PRO A 138 9.41 -19.74 0.20
C PRO A 138 10.00 -21.15 0.33
N ARG A 139 10.79 -21.52 -0.67
CA ARG A 139 11.54 -22.78 -0.75
C ARG A 139 13.03 -22.50 -0.97
N PRO A 140 13.91 -23.44 -0.65
CA PRO A 140 15.33 -23.30 -0.94
C PRO A 140 15.60 -22.94 -2.41
N ALA A 141 16.73 -22.26 -2.65
CA ALA A 141 17.17 -21.83 -3.98
C ALA A 141 16.22 -20.84 -4.68
N GLY A 142 15.57 -19.93 -3.92
CA GLY A 142 14.72 -18.88 -4.47
C GLY A 142 13.42 -19.35 -5.12
N ARG A 143 13.03 -20.58 -4.87
CA ARG A 143 11.74 -21.13 -5.35
C ARG A 143 10.62 -20.79 -4.38
N PHE A 144 9.39 -20.93 -4.87
CA PHE A 144 8.18 -20.71 -4.09
C PHE A 144 7.15 -21.81 -4.38
N ILE A 145 6.24 -22.00 -3.43
CA ILE A 145 4.98 -22.71 -3.64
C ILE A 145 3.85 -21.74 -3.37
N PHE A 146 2.86 -21.72 -4.24
CA PHE A 146 1.60 -21.06 -4.00
C PHE A 146 0.47 -22.10 -3.99
N GLY A 147 -0.35 -22.08 -2.96
CA GLY A 147 -1.43 -23.04 -2.80
C GLY A 147 -2.18 -22.88 -1.48
N ARG A 148 -3.18 -23.71 -1.27
CA ARG A 148 -4.00 -23.68 -0.07
C ARG A 148 -3.30 -24.38 1.09
N MET A 149 -3.15 -23.68 2.19
CA MET A 149 -2.68 -24.29 3.44
C MET A 149 -3.81 -25.11 4.07
N ILE A 150 -3.68 -26.43 4.02
CA ILE A 150 -4.73 -27.36 4.47
C ILE A 150 -4.47 -27.93 5.86
N GLY A 151 -3.26 -27.77 6.39
CA GLY A 151 -2.92 -28.25 7.72
C GLY A 151 -1.58 -27.73 8.21
N ARG A 152 -1.37 -27.85 9.51
CA ARG A 152 -0.12 -27.55 10.20
C ARG A 152 0.12 -28.59 11.30
N ASP A 153 1.35 -29.09 11.38
CA ASP A 153 1.81 -29.93 12.47
C ASP A 153 3.19 -29.43 12.93
N GLY A 154 3.21 -28.74 14.06
CA GLY A 154 4.40 -28.03 14.55
C GLY A 154 4.94 -27.05 13.52
N THR A 155 6.15 -27.29 13.00
CA THR A 155 6.80 -26.48 11.96
C THR A 155 6.47 -26.95 10.54
N LYS A 156 5.73 -28.06 10.38
CA LYS A 156 5.36 -28.64 9.09
C LYS A 156 4.06 -28.04 8.58
N LEU A 157 4.12 -27.40 7.42
CA LEU A 157 2.98 -26.84 6.72
C LEU A 157 2.56 -27.77 5.59
N GLN A 158 1.28 -28.07 5.54
CA GLN A 158 0.67 -28.90 4.48
C GLN A 158 0.04 -27.95 3.45
N ILE A 159 0.63 -27.88 2.28
CA ILE A 159 0.20 -27.00 1.20
C ILE A 159 -0.33 -27.84 0.04
N LEU A 160 -1.54 -27.56 -0.39
CA LEU A 160 -2.13 -28.11 -1.60
C LEU A 160 -1.97 -27.08 -2.73
N PRO A 161 -1.06 -27.32 -3.70
CA PRO A 161 -0.93 -26.45 -4.86
C PRO A 161 -2.25 -26.37 -5.64
N LEU A 162 -2.47 -25.24 -6.32
CA LEU A 162 -3.71 -24.99 -7.08
C LEU A 162 -3.75 -25.72 -8.42
N GLU A 163 -2.64 -26.27 -8.85
CA GLU A 163 -2.56 -27.05 -10.09
C GLU A 163 -3.44 -28.30 -10.02
N GLY A 164 -4.22 -28.53 -11.07
CA GLY A 164 -5.11 -29.69 -11.14
C GLY A 164 -4.35 -31.00 -11.01
N GLY A 165 -4.74 -31.86 -10.05
CA GLY A 165 -4.07 -33.12 -9.79
C GLY A 165 -2.76 -33.04 -8.99
N ALA A 166 -2.38 -31.86 -8.53
CA ALA A 166 -1.19 -31.70 -7.68
C ALA A 166 -1.38 -32.43 -6.35
N LYS A 167 -0.30 -33.09 -5.90
CA LYS A 167 -0.26 -33.72 -4.58
C LYS A 167 0.08 -32.67 -3.52
N GLN A 168 -0.47 -32.89 -2.33
CA GLN A 168 -0.09 -32.14 -1.13
C GLN A 168 1.43 -32.13 -0.97
N GLN A 169 1.97 -30.97 -0.65
CA GLN A 169 3.38 -30.79 -0.35
C GLN A 169 3.55 -30.39 1.12
N ILE A 170 4.58 -30.94 1.75
CA ILE A 170 4.96 -30.58 3.11
C ILE A 170 6.15 -29.63 3.02
N VAL A 171 6.05 -28.50 3.71
CA VAL A 171 7.12 -27.53 3.87
C VAL A 171 7.47 -27.45 5.34
N GLU A 172 8.72 -27.74 5.67
CA GLU A 172 9.23 -27.67 7.05
C GLU A 172 10.01 -26.37 7.25
N ASP A 173 9.94 -25.81 8.45
CA ASP A 173 10.75 -24.67 8.91
C ASP A 173 10.71 -23.46 7.97
N ALA A 174 9.55 -23.15 7.40
CA ALA A 174 9.37 -21.94 6.61
C ALA A 174 9.60 -20.73 7.49
N SER A 175 10.55 -19.86 7.11
CA SER A 175 10.89 -18.63 7.87
C SER A 175 9.77 -17.59 7.85
N TRP A 176 8.94 -17.62 6.83
CA TRP A 176 7.72 -16.82 6.68
C TRP A 176 6.78 -17.47 5.67
N ILE A 177 5.53 -17.14 5.74
CA ILE A 177 4.56 -17.38 4.67
C ILE A 177 3.88 -16.06 4.33
N ALA A 178 3.24 -15.96 3.17
CA ALA A 178 2.43 -14.80 2.86
C ALA A 178 1.02 -15.23 2.42
N VAL A 179 0.01 -14.75 3.13
CA VAL A 179 -1.40 -15.09 2.91
C VAL A 179 -1.99 -14.18 1.87
N ALA A 180 -2.64 -14.75 0.86
CA ALA A 180 -3.41 -14.00 -0.12
C ALA A 180 -4.52 -13.21 0.59
N SER A 181 -4.45 -11.88 0.53
CA SER A 181 -5.38 -10.98 1.19
C SER A 181 -6.25 -10.20 0.21
N ARG A 182 -5.80 -10.07 -1.03
CA ARG A 182 -6.50 -9.31 -2.07
C ARG A 182 -6.18 -9.81 -3.47
N LEU A 183 -7.20 -9.80 -4.31
CA LEU A 183 -7.09 -10.01 -5.75
C LEU A 183 -7.38 -8.69 -6.46
N VAL A 184 -6.48 -8.27 -7.35
CA VAL A 184 -6.67 -7.13 -8.25
C VAL A 184 -6.73 -7.66 -9.66
N ARG A 185 -7.83 -7.38 -10.34
CA ARG A 185 -8.10 -7.84 -11.71
C ARG A 185 -8.50 -6.66 -12.57
N GLY A 186 -7.80 -6.48 -13.70
CA GLY A 186 -8.25 -5.63 -14.80
C GLY A 186 -9.34 -6.36 -15.60
N LEU A 187 -10.33 -5.61 -16.11
CA LEU A 187 -11.41 -6.14 -16.93
C LEU A 187 -11.12 -5.91 -18.40
#